data_4ab0b40165cf9886cb6756025780777c
#
_entry.id   4ab0b40165cf9886cb6756025780777c
#
_cell.length_a   1.000
_cell.length_b   1.000
_cell.length_c   1.000
_cell.angle_alpha   90.00
_cell.angle_beta   90.00
_cell.angle_gamma   90.00
#
_symmetry.space_group_name_H-M   'P 1'
#
loop_
_entity.id
_entity.type
_entity.pdbx_description
1 polymer ?
#
loop_
_entity_poly.entity_id
_entity_poly.type
_entity_poly.pdbx_seq_one_letter_code
_entity_poly.pdbx_strand_id
1 'polypeptide(L)'
;HAPIYKQAARRAGEDGTYSFDYCYEHIAPLYAEQDVNWINQETLCSDTLAPSTYPSFSTPGDCARALYRAGVRVFSLSNNHTYDKGASGIAATLQFWESMPEDVVTTGLWRGEEDYDRIPLQTVNGVTIAYLSYTEHTNGIRQNKNMTANVIYTSQTDVIERQVRLARQQADFVVVGVHWGVEDSHAIVDSQRTLAQNLADWGADVIVGTHPHVLQDAQWLTAADGRRSFVAFSLGNFLSTQSRPDQLVGAILTLQLQ
;
A
#
# COMPACT_ATOMS: atom_id res chain seq x y z
N HIS A 1 10.09 -12.16 0.27
CA HIS A 1 10.28 -13.60 0.47
C HIS A 1 11.60 -14.09 -0.15
N ALA A 2 12.33 -14.96 0.57
CA ALA A 2 13.66 -15.42 0.15
C ALA A 2 13.71 -16.06 -1.25
N PRO A 3 12.78 -16.93 -1.67
CA PRO A 3 12.83 -17.50 -3.02
C PRO A 3 12.80 -16.46 -4.12
N ILE A 4 12.00 -15.39 -3.95
CA ILE A 4 11.82 -14.34 -4.94
C ILE A 4 13.11 -13.54 -5.11
N TYR A 5 13.69 -12.98 -4.04
CA TYR A 5 14.89 -12.16 -4.20
C TYR A 5 16.14 -12.99 -4.57
N LYS A 6 16.22 -14.26 -4.14
CA LYS A 6 17.31 -15.16 -4.60
C LYS A 6 17.22 -15.46 -6.09
N GLN A 7 16.01 -15.60 -6.62
CA GLN A 7 15.80 -15.74 -8.06
C GLN A 7 16.11 -14.45 -8.80
N ALA A 8 15.71 -13.30 -8.27
CA ALA A 8 16.03 -11.98 -8.82
C ALA A 8 17.55 -11.76 -8.87
N ALA A 9 18.28 -12.14 -7.82
CA ALA A 9 19.74 -12.10 -7.79
C ALA A 9 20.40 -13.00 -8.87
N ARG A 10 19.84 -14.19 -9.12
CA ARG A 10 20.35 -15.10 -10.19
C ARG A 10 20.09 -14.59 -11.60
N ARG A 11 19.09 -13.72 -11.78
CA ARG A 11 18.74 -13.09 -13.05
C ARG A 11 19.42 -11.74 -13.26
N ALA A 12 20.05 -11.21 -12.23
CA ALA A 12 20.83 -9.99 -12.29
C ALA A 12 22.10 -10.19 -13.12
N GLY A 13 22.63 -9.10 -13.67
CA GLY A 13 23.94 -9.08 -14.29
C GLY A 13 25.07 -9.18 -13.26
N GLU A 14 26.32 -9.00 -13.73
CA GLU A 14 27.51 -9.03 -12.88
C GLU A 14 27.65 -7.81 -11.95
N ASP A 15 26.77 -6.81 -12.09
CA ASP A 15 26.75 -5.55 -11.33
C ASP A 15 26.18 -5.67 -9.91
N GLY A 16 25.71 -6.87 -9.51
CA GLY A 16 25.15 -7.12 -8.18
C GLY A 16 23.73 -6.58 -7.95
N THR A 17 23.06 -6.10 -8.99
CA THR A 17 21.64 -5.67 -8.94
C THR A 17 20.69 -6.87 -8.87
N TYR A 18 19.40 -6.60 -8.62
CA TYR A 18 18.35 -7.61 -8.61
C TYR A 18 17.41 -7.39 -9.80
N SER A 19 17.15 -8.42 -10.59
CA SER A 19 16.17 -8.35 -11.68
C SER A 19 14.84 -8.96 -11.26
N PHE A 20 13.85 -8.10 -10.97
CA PHE A 20 12.48 -8.51 -10.58
C PHE A 20 11.48 -8.42 -11.74
N ASP A 21 11.87 -7.97 -12.92
CA ASP A 21 10.95 -7.74 -14.04
C ASP A 21 10.16 -9.01 -14.41
N TYR A 22 10.78 -10.17 -14.25
CA TYR A 22 10.12 -11.47 -14.49
C TYR A 22 8.89 -11.72 -13.60
N CYS A 23 8.83 -11.08 -12.43
CA CYS A 23 7.67 -11.19 -11.53
C CYS A 23 6.44 -10.50 -12.10
N TYR A 24 6.65 -9.53 -13.01
CA TYR A 24 5.61 -8.61 -13.48
C TYR A 24 5.35 -8.69 -14.97
N GLU A 25 6.10 -9.51 -15.72
CA GLU A 25 6.04 -9.59 -17.19
C GLU A 25 4.63 -9.89 -17.72
N HIS A 26 3.85 -10.69 -17.00
CA HIS A 26 2.48 -11.06 -17.40
C HIS A 26 1.44 -10.02 -17.01
N ILE A 27 1.72 -9.16 -16.04
CA ILE A 27 0.80 -8.12 -15.57
C ILE A 27 1.07 -6.75 -16.20
N ALA A 28 2.31 -6.50 -16.62
CA ALA A 28 2.72 -5.21 -17.20
C ALA A 28 1.85 -4.78 -18.39
N PRO A 29 1.42 -5.66 -19.31
CA PRO A 29 0.52 -5.27 -20.38
C PRO A 29 -0.83 -4.74 -19.87
N LEU A 30 -1.40 -5.36 -18.82
CA LEU A 30 -2.65 -4.89 -18.21
C LEU A 30 -2.46 -3.53 -17.53
N TYR A 31 -1.33 -3.33 -16.86
CA TYR A 31 -1.01 -2.05 -16.21
C TYR A 31 -0.79 -0.93 -17.22
N ALA A 32 -0.24 -1.24 -18.40
CA ALA A 32 -0.03 -0.26 -19.46
C ALA A 32 -1.33 0.28 -20.07
N GLU A 33 -2.45 -0.40 -19.89
CA GLU A 33 -3.78 0.02 -20.35
C GLU A 33 -4.48 0.97 -19.36
N GLN A 34 -3.91 1.16 -18.15
CA GLN A 34 -4.51 1.95 -17.10
C GLN A 34 -3.81 3.31 -16.97
N ASP A 35 -4.58 4.35 -16.64
CA ASP A 35 -4.04 5.69 -16.40
C ASP A 35 -3.23 5.75 -15.09
N VAL A 36 -3.64 4.99 -14.06
CA VAL A 36 -2.96 4.92 -12.75
C VAL A 36 -3.00 3.50 -12.22
N ASN A 37 -1.87 3.02 -11.71
CA ASN A 37 -1.77 1.75 -11.00
C ASN A 37 -1.29 2.00 -9.57
N TRP A 38 -2.07 1.49 -8.61
CA TRP A 38 -1.82 1.53 -7.17
C TRP A 38 -1.46 0.14 -6.64
N ILE A 39 -0.55 0.07 -5.66
CA ILE A 39 -0.19 -1.18 -4.97
C ILE A 39 0.08 -0.96 -3.49
N ASN A 40 -0.19 -1.97 -2.66
CA ASN A 40 0.35 -2.06 -1.30
C ASN A 40 1.75 -2.68 -1.35
N GLN A 41 2.76 -1.92 -0.94
CA GLN A 41 4.13 -2.40 -0.78
C GLN A 41 4.32 -2.85 0.66
N GLU A 42 4.07 -4.12 0.94
CA GLU A 42 3.99 -4.65 2.31
C GLU A 42 5.35 -4.83 3.00
N THR A 43 6.44 -4.54 2.35
CA THR A 43 7.80 -4.64 2.92
C THR A 43 8.58 -3.37 2.70
N LEU A 44 9.53 -3.09 3.59
CA LEU A 44 10.47 -1.99 3.39
C LEU A 44 11.25 -2.19 2.08
N CYS A 45 11.38 -1.15 1.28
CA CYS A 45 12.30 -1.10 0.14
C CYS A 45 13.52 -0.25 0.49
N SER A 46 14.72 -0.74 0.18
CA SER A 46 15.97 -0.04 0.47
C SER A 46 17.10 -0.48 -0.44
N ASP A 47 17.99 0.45 -0.76
CA ASP A 47 19.26 0.18 -1.45
C ASP A 47 20.42 -0.04 -0.47
N THR A 48 20.23 0.26 0.81
CA THR A 48 21.31 0.29 1.80
C THR A 48 21.23 -0.84 2.83
N LEU A 49 20.04 -1.42 3.04
CA LEU A 49 19.87 -2.54 3.96
C LEU A 49 20.04 -3.86 3.25
N ALA A 50 20.71 -4.81 3.92
CA ALA A 50 20.81 -6.18 3.41
C ALA A 50 19.40 -6.79 3.24
N PRO A 51 19.12 -7.46 2.12
CA PRO A 51 17.87 -8.16 1.92
C PRO A 51 17.60 -9.20 3.00
N SER A 52 16.38 -9.24 3.49
CA SER A 52 15.95 -10.23 4.48
C SER A 52 14.50 -10.65 4.26
N THR A 53 14.11 -11.76 4.88
CA THR A 53 12.81 -12.40 4.73
C THR A 53 12.12 -12.53 6.09
N TYR A 54 10.95 -13.19 6.09
CA TYR A 54 10.19 -13.45 7.32
C TYR A 54 11.11 -13.89 8.48
N PRO A 55 10.87 -13.39 9.71
CA PRO A 55 9.76 -12.53 10.12
C PRO A 55 10.01 -11.02 10.01
N SER A 56 11.20 -10.60 9.62
CA SER A 56 11.60 -9.19 9.52
C SER A 56 12.17 -8.89 8.14
N PHE A 57 11.33 -8.26 7.31
CA PHE A 57 11.62 -8.05 5.90
C PHE A 57 12.51 -6.82 5.63
N SER A 58 13.32 -6.94 4.59
CA SER A 58 13.97 -5.86 3.87
C SER A 58 14.07 -6.26 2.39
N THR A 59 13.44 -5.50 1.53
CA THR A 59 13.36 -5.78 0.10
C THR A 59 14.35 -4.88 -0.66
N PRO A 60 15.12 -5.42 -1.62
CA PRO A 60 15.94 -4.60 -2.51
C PRO A 60 15.07 -3.55 -3.24
N GLY A 61 15.55 -2.31 -3.35
CA GLY A 61 14.87 -1.23 -4.06
C GLY A 61 14.54 -1.56 -5.52
N ASP A 62 15.30 -2.47 -6.13
CA ASP A 62 15.05 -2.94 -7.49
C ASP A 62 13.66 -3.60 -7.66
N CYS A 63 13.05 -4.10 -6.59
CA CYS A 63 11.69 -4.63 -6.61
C CYS A 63 10.67 -3.51 -6.94
N ALA A 64 10.75 -2.38 -6.23
CA ALA A 64 9.89 -1.22 -6.50
C ALA A 64 10.19 -0.56 -7.85
N ARG A 65 11.48 -0.53 -8.26
CA ARG A 65 11.86 -0.05 -9.59
C ARG A 65 11.30 -0.92 -10.71
N ALA A 66 11.22 -2.24 -10.50
CA ALA A 66 10.59 -3.15 -11.47
C ALA A 66 9.07 -2.92 -11.54
N LEU A 67 8.39 -2.70 -10.41
CA LEU A 67 6.98 -2.30 -10.38
C LEU A 67 6.76 -0.96 -11.11
N TYR A 68 7.65 0.02 -10.91
CA TYR A 68 7.61 1.29 -11.63
C TYR A 68 7.71 1.08 -13.14
N ARG A 69 8.67 0.25 -13.61
CA ARG A 69 8.79 -0.11 -15.04
C ARG A 69 7.57 -0.84 -15.57
N ALA A 70 6.91 -1.65 -14.73
CA ALA A 70 5.65 -2.31 -15.08
C ALA A 70 4.44 -1.36 -15.13
N GLY A 71 4.59 -0.09 -14.71
CA GLY A 71 3.53 0.92 -14.80
C GLY A 71 2.93 1.38 -13.47
N VAL A 72 3.39 0.87 -12.32
CA VAL A 72 2.92 1.32 -11.00
C VAL A 72 3.47 2.71 -10.69
N ARG A 73 2.60 3.59 -10.19
CA ARG A 73 2.94 4.96 -9.81
C ARG A 73 2.58 5.30 -8.37
N VAL A 74 1.65 4.58 -7.76
CA VAL A 74 1.18 4.86 -6.41
C VAL A 74 1.49 3.67 -5.49
N PHE A 75 2.20 3.94 -4.40
CA PHE A 75 2.63 2.93 -3.44
C PHE A 75 2.11 3.24 -2.04
N SER A 76 1.32 2.33 -1.49
CA SER A 76 0.92 2.34 -0.09
C SER A 76 2.04 1.71 0.76
N LEU A 77 2.50 2.41 1.80
CA LEU A 77 3.61 2.01 2.65
C LEU A 77 3.18 1.68 4.08
N SER A 78 1.89 1.84 4.40
CA SER A 78 1.34 1.60 5.73
C SER A 78 0.84 0.17 5.85
N ASN A 79 1.57 -0.67 6.60
CA ASN A 79 1.27 -2.08 6.79
C ASN A 79 1.93 -2.63 8.06
N ASN A 80 1.68 -3.91 8.39
CA ASN A 80 2.22 -4.55 9.59
C ASN A 80 3.75 -4.69 9.59
N HIS A 81 4.41 -4.65 8.42
CA HIS A 81 5.86 -4.77 8.26
C HIS A 81 6.60 -3.42 8.13
N THR A 82 5.90 -2.31 8.23
CA THR A 82 6.52 -0.98 8.09
C THR A 82 7.67 -0.75 9.07
N TYR A 83 7.60 -1.31 10.27
CA TYR A 83 8.63 -1.11 11.30
C TYR A 83 9.62 -2.27 11.47
N ASP A 84 9.67 -3.23 10.58
CA ASP A 84 10.48 -4.46 10.69
C ASP A 84 11.97 -4.22 10.97
N LYS A 85 12.54 -3.12 10.51
CA LYS A 85 13.94 -2.73 10.73
C LYS A 85 14.09 -1.53 11.67
N GLY A 86 13.03 -1.20 12.41
CA GLY A 86 13.05 -0.08 13.35
C GLY A 86 13.46 1.24 12.72
N ALA A 87 14.15 2.08 13.47
CA ALA A 87 14.54 3.42 13.03
C ALA A 87 15.44 3.41 11.77
N SER A 88 16.37 2.46 11.68
CA SER A 88 17.24 2.34 10.48
C SER A 88 16.45 1.93 9.25
N GLY A 89 15.42 1.07 9.42
CA GLY A 89 14.50 0.70 8.34
C GLY A 89 13.70 1.88 7.83
N ILE A 90 13.15 2.67 8.72
CA ILE A 90 12.38 3.88 8.37
C ILE A 90 13.28 4.88 7.63
N ALA A 91 14.49 5.16 8.13
CA ALA A 91 15.41 6.08 7.46
C ALA A 91 15.80 5.59 6.06
N ALA A 92 16.14 4.31 5.93
CA ALA A 92 16.57 3.71 4.67
C ALA A 92 15.43 3.66 3.64
N THR A 93 14.20 3.34 4.05
CA THR A 93 13.05 3.28 3.14
C THR A 93 12.63 4.68 2.68
N LEU A 94 12.68 5.70 3.56
CA LEU A 94 12.42 7.09 3.16
C LEU A 94 13.43 7.57 2.12
N GLN A 95 14.73 7.35 2.39
CA GLN A 95 15.78 7.70 1.44
C GLN A 95 15.59 7.03 0.09
N PHE A 96 15.16 5.77 0.09
CA PHE A 96 14.88 5.02 -1.15
C PHE A 96 13.71 5.66 -1.91
N TRP A 97 12.55 5.88 -1.27
CA TRP A 97 11.39 6.43 -1.95
C TRP A 97 11.61 7.87 -2.45
N GLU A 98 12.42 8.67 -1.75
CA GLU A 98 12.84 10.01 -2.19
C GLU A 98 13.75 9.98 -3.43
N SER A 99 14.40 8.85 -3.71
CA SER A 99 15.24 8.65 -4.89
C SER A 99 14.46 8.16 -6.12
N MET A 100 13.19 7.77 -5.94
CA MET A 100 12.34 7.34 -7.03
C MET A 100 11.94 8.54 -7.93
N PRO A 101 11.52 8.28 -9.18
CA PRO A 101 11.06 9.34 -10.08
C PRO A 101 9.95 10.22 -9.48
N GLU A 102 9.89 11.49 -9.87
CA GLU A 102 8.96 12.49 -9.33
C GLU A 102 7.47 12.17 -9.57
N ASP A 103 7.17 11.32 -10.54
CA ASP A 103 5.81 10.85 -10.82
C ASP A 103 5.36 9.69 -9.91
N VAL A 104 6.23 9.23 -9.00
CA VAL A 104 5.87 8.25 -7.97
C VAL A 104 5.21 8.94 -6.79
N VAL A 105 4.04 8.46 -6.43
CA VAL A 105 3.30 8.88 -5.23
C VAL A 105 3.41 7.81 -4.16
N THR A 106 3.83 8.21 -2.96
CA THR A 106 3.82 7.35 -1.77
C THR A 106 2.82 7.86 -0.75
N THR A 107 2.19 6.95 -0.02
CA THR A 107 1.23 7.28 1.03
C THR A 107 1.36 6.34 2.23
N GLY A 108 0.94 6.80 3.41
CA GLY A 108 0.86 5.97 4.62
C GLY A 108 2.12 5.98 5.49
N LEU A 109 3.16 6.74 5.12
CA LEU A 109 4.33 6.96 5.96
C LEU A 109 4.56 8.46 6.09
N TRP A 110 4.46 8.99 7.30
CA TRP A 110 4.42 10.42 7.62
C TRP A 110 5.64 10.82 8.46
N ARG A 111 6.28 11.96 8.18
CA ARG A 111 7.46 12.40 8.92
C ARG A 111 7.15 12.86 10.33
N GLY A 112 5.91 13.26 10.60
CA GLY A 112 5.44 13.70 11.91
C GLY A 112 3.98 14.13 11.83
N GLU A 113 3.40 14.50 12.96
CA GLU A 113 2.00 14.97 13.02
C GLU A 113 1.78 16.26 12.22
N GLU A 114 2.81 17.07 12.06
CA GLU A 114 2.81 18.29 11.24
C GLU A 114 2.62 18.01 9.75
N ASP A 115 2.93 16.79 9.31
CA ASP A 115 2.76 16.36 7.91
C ASP A 115 1.39 15.70 7.65
N TYR A 116 0.60 15.41 8.67
CA TYR A 116 -0.67 14.69 8.48
C TYR A 116 -1.67 15.42 7.58
N ASP A 117 -1.55 16.74 7.45
CA ASP A 117 -2.42 17.53 6.57
C ASP A 117 -1.87 17.69 5.13
N ARG A 118 -0.71 17.11 4.83
CA ARG A 118 -0.16 17.03 3.47
C ARG A 118 -0.71 15.80 2.76
N ILE A 119 -1.82 15.98 2.07
CA ILE A 119 -2.47 14.88 1.35
C ILE A 119 -1.70 14.59 0.06
N PRO A 120 -1.21 13.36 -0.16
CA PRO A 120 -0.63 12.97 -1.45
C PRO A 120 -1.68 13.04 -2.56
N LEU A 121 -1.39 13.85 -3.59
CA LEU A 121 -2.28 14.11 -4.72
C LEU A 121 -1.58 13.74 -6.04
N GLN A 122 -2.37 13.28 -7.01
CA GLN A 122 -1.94 13.12 -8.39
C GLN A 122 -3.05 13.57 -9.33
N THR A 123 -2.70 14.38 -10.33
CA THR A 123 -3.65 14.77 -11.38
C THR A 123 -3.33 14.02 -12.66
N VAL A 124 -4.29 13.26 -13.15
CA VAL A 124 -4.18 12.47 -14.38
C VAL A 124 -5.40 12.74 -15.27
N ASN A 125 -5.17 13.11 -16.53
CA ASN A 125 -6.23 13.43 -17.48
C ASN A 125 -7.22 14.51 -16.99
N GLY A 126 -6.75 15.45 -16.14
CA GLY A 126 -7.57 16.51 -15.56
C GLY A 126 -8.36 16.10 -14.31
N VAL A 127 -8.24 14.87 -13.85
CA VAL A 127 -8.85 14.34 -12.61
C VAL A 127 -7.80 14.32 -11.50
N THR A 128 -8.07 14.95 -10.38
CA THR A 128 -7.20 14.93 -9.21
C THR A 128 -7.64 13.83 -8.23
N ILE A 129 -6.70 12.96 -7.89
CA ILE A 129 -6.92 11.83 -6.98
C ILE A 129 -6.07 12.02 -5.74
N ALA A 130 -6.68 11.89 -4.56
CA ALA A 130 -6.01 11.85 -3.27
C ALA A 130 -5.78 10.41 -2.83
N TYR A 131 -4.61 10.14 -2.24
CA TYR A 131 -4.23 8.82 -1.77
C TYR A 131 -3.91 8.84 -0.28
N LEU A 132 -4.59 8.01 0.49
CA LEU A 132 -4.35 7.83 1.92
C LEU A 132 -4.11 6.36 2.23
N SER A 133 -3.39 6.08 3.32
CA SER A 133 -3.15 4.69 3.72
C SER A 133 -2.94 4.56 5.23
N TYR A 134 -3.53 3.52 5.82
CA TYR A 134 -3.57 3.26 7.25
C TYR A 134 -3.30 1.78 7.55
N THR A 135 -2.86 1.48 8.77
CA THR A 135 -2.64 0.09 9.21
C THR A 135 -3.24 -0.17 10.58
N GLU A 136 -3.72 -1.39 10.82
CA GLU A 136 -4.27 -1.78 12.11
C GLU A 136 -3.17 -2.01 13.15
N HIS A 137 -2.02 -2.52 12.75
CA HIS A 137 -0.89 -2.79 13.63
C HIS A 137 0.45 -2.83 12.87
N THR A 138 1.54 -2.95 13.62
CA THR A 138 2.91 -3.07 13.11
C THR A 138 3.67 -4.21 13.79
N ASN A 139 3.05 -5.40 13.87
CA ASN A 139 3.62 -6.63 14.46
C ASN A 139 4.20 -6.42 15.86
N GLY A 140 3.57 -5.55 16.67
CA GLY A 140 4.00 -5.23 18.03
C GLY A 140 5.23 -4.29 18.12
N ILE A 141 5.83 -3.91 17.01
CA ILE A 141 6.90 -2.92 16.98
C ILE A 141 6.25 -1.53 17.00
N ARG A 142 6.52 -0.76 18.07
CA ARG A 142 5.94 0.58 18.22
C ARG A 142 6.89 1.65 17.69
N GLN A 143 6.32 2.73 17.20
CA GLN A 143 7.06 3.94 16.92
C GLN A 143 7.86 4.38 18.15
N ASN A 144 9.04 4.91 17.94
CA ASN A 144 9.88 5.50 18.98
C ASN A 144 10.55 6.77 18.47
N LYS A 145 11.12 7.57 19.40
CA LYS A 145 11.71 8.88 19.12
C LYS A 145 12.87 8.91 18.11
N ASN A 146 13.41 7.74 17.76
CA ASN A 146 14.51 7.64 16.78
C ASN A 146 13.98 7.38 15.37
N MET A 147 12.68 7.10 15.20
CA MET A 147 12.06 6.95 13.89
C MET A 147 11.72 8.32 13.32
N THR A 148 12.13 8.56 12.08
CA THR A 148 11.95 9.84 11.36
C THR A 148 10.63 9.90 10.60
N ALA A 149 9.82 8.84 10.64
CA ALA A 149 8.46 8.81 10.15
C ALA A 149 7.63 7.75 10.88
N ASN A 150 6.32 7.85 10.77
CA ASN A 150 5.35 6.99 11.43
C ASN A 150 4.16 6.67 10.52
N VAL A 151 3.50 5.57 10.83
CA VAL A 151 2.18 5.22 10.28
C VAL A 151 1.07 5.85 11.12
N ILE A 152 -0.12 5.95 10.54
CA ILE A 152 -1.36 6.24 11.27
C ILE A 152 -2.09 4.92 11.46
N TYR A 153 -2.40 4.59 12.71
CA TYR A 153 -3.13 3.37 13.05
C TYR A 153 -4.64 3.56 12.86
N THR A 154 -5.33 2.49 12.47
CA THR A 154 -6.80 2.50 12.31
C THR A 154 -7.56 2.91 13.57
N SER A 155 -6.93 2.83 14.74
CA SER A 155 -7.48 3.31 16.01
C SER A 155 -7.42 4.84 16.20
N GLN A 156 -6.67 5.56 15.36
CA GLN A 156 -6.55 7.02 15.38
C GLN A 156 -7.65 7.67 14.53
N THR A 157 -8.89 7.36 14.84
CA THR A 157 -10.07 7.70 14.03
C THR A 157 -10.21 9.19 13.77
N ASP A 158 -9.89 10.05 14.74
CA ASP A 158 -9.99 11.51 14.60
C ASP A 158 -9.00 12.05 13.56
N VAL A 159 -7.78 11.48 13.52
CA VAL A 159 -6.77 11.83 12.53
C VAL A 159 -7.20 11.38 11.14
N ILE A 160 -7.70 10.14 11.04
CA ILE A 160 -8.19 9.57 9.78
C ILE A 160 -9.36 10.37 9.23
N GLU A 161 -10.37 10.67 10.06
CA GLU A 161 -11.49 11.50 9.66
C GLU A 161 -11.04 12.86 9.11
N ARG A 162 -10.14 13.54 9.83
CA ARG A 162 -9.59 14.83 9.41
C ARG A 162 -8.91 14.72 8.05
N GLN A 163 -8.05 13.71 7.85
CA GLN A 163 -7.34 13.52 6.59
C GLN A 163 -8.28 13.20 5.42
N VAL A 164 -9.25 12.30 5.61
CA VAL A 164 -10.19 11.93 4.54
C VAL A 164 -11.08 13.12 4.15
N ARG A 165 -11.56 13.90 5.13
CA ARG A 165 -12.33 15.12 4.85
C ARG A 165 -11.50 16.18 4.15
N LEU A 166 -10.22 16.32 4.52
CA LEU A 166 -9.30 17.24 3.86
C LEU A 166 -9.00 16.80 2.42
N ALA A 167 -8.76 15.49 2.22
CA ALA A 167 -8.57 14.90 0.89
C ALA A 167 -9.79 15.16 -0.01
N ARG A 168 -11.00 14.97 0.51
CA ARG A 168 -12.25 15.24 -0.23
C ARG A 168 -12.40 16.69 -0.68
N GLN A 169 -11.83 17.64 0.07
CA GLN A 169 -11.84 19.07 -0.31
C GLN A 169 -10.80 19.41 -1.39
N GLN A 170 -9.76 18.59 -1.55
CA GLN A 170 -8.62 18.86 -2.45
C GLN A 170 -8.63 18.03 -3.73
N ALA A 171 -9.47 16.99 -3.81
CA ALA A 171 -9.46 16.05 -4.91
C ALA A 171 -10.86 15.70 -5.43
N ASP A 172 -10.93 15.30 -6.68
CA ASP A 172 -12.15 14.78 -7.31
C ASP A 172 -12.48 13.37 -6.80
N PHE A 173 -11.45 12.57 -6.52
CA PHE A 173 -11.60 11.22 -5.95
C PHE A 173 -10.62 11.00 -4.80
N VAL A 174 -11.08 10.24 -3.79
CA VAL A 174 -10.29 9.86 -2.62
C VAL A 174 -10.17 8.34 -2.56
N VAL A 175 -8.94 7.85 -2.68
CA VAL A 175 -8.58 6.42 -2.58
C VAL A 175 -7.89 6.17 -1.25
N VAL A 176 -8.41 5.22 -0.48
CA VAL A 176 -7.88 4.86 0.84
C VAL A 176 -7.46 3.40 0.88
N GLY A 177 -6.16 3.15 1.06
CA GLY A 177 -5.63 1.82 1.38
C GLY A 177 -5.76 1.54 2.88
N VAL A 178 -6.18 0.35 3.28
CA VAL A 178 -6.21 -0.05 4.70
C VAL A 178 -5.65 -1.46 4.87
N HIS A 179 -4.64 -1.56 5.70
CA HIS A 179 -4.02 -2.84 6.05
C HIS A 179 -4.62 -3.34 7.37
N TRP A 180 -5.57 -4.28 7.30
CA TRP A 180 -6.49 -4.61 8.37
C TRP A 180 -7.00 -6.06 8.37
N GLY A 181 -7.70 -6.44 9.41
CA GLY A 181 -8.42 -7.72 9.50
C GLY A 181 -7.54 -8.85 10.03
N VAL A 182 -7.86 -10.07 9.68
CA VAL A 182 -7.22 -11.27 10.23
C VAL A 182 -6.54 -12.05 9.10
N GLU A 183 -5.25 -12.34 9.27
CA GLU A 183 -4.50 -13.19 8.33
C GLU A 183 -5.22 -14.51 8.08
N ASP A 184 -5.21 -14.95 6.83
CA ASP A 184 -5.77 -16.22 6.38
C ASP A 184 -7.30 -16.37 6.56
N SER A 185 -8.02 -15.28 6.80
CA SER A 185 -9.47 -15.29 7.02
C SER A 185 -10.21 -14.62 5.87
N HIS A 186 -11.13 -15.37 5.24
CA HIS A 186 -12.10 -14.82 4.29
C HIS A 186 -13.22 -14.03 4.96
N ALA A 187 -13.38 -14.19 6.28
CA ALA A 187 -14.42 -13.50 7.04
C ALA A 187 -14.02 -12.03 7.30
N ILE A 188 -14.90 -11.12 6.95
CA ILE A 188 -14.76 -9.70 7.26
C ILE A 188 -15.21 -9.49 8.71
N VAL A 189 -14.31 -8.94 9.55
CA VAL A 189 -14.62 -8.65 10.95
C VAL A 189 -15.33 -7.29 11.10
N ASP A 190 -15.98 -7.08 12.24
CA ASP A 190 -16.79 -5.88 12.48
C ASP A 190 -15.97 -4.58 12.47
N SER A 191 -14.70 -4.62 12.90
CA SER A 191 -13.79 -3.47 12.81
C SER A 191 -13.56 -3.01 11.37
N GLN A 192 -13.39 -3.96 10.43
CA GLN A 192 -13.26 -3.64 9.00
C GLN A 192 -14.55 -2.99 8.46
N ARG A 193 -15.73 -3.56 8.79
CA ARG A 193 -17.04 -3.01 8.33
C ARG A 193 -17.28 -1.61 8.87
N THR A 194 -17.00 -1.40 10.15
CA THR A 194 -17.19 -0.12 10.82
C THR A 194 -16.28 0.95 10.22
N LEU A 195 -14.98 0.65 10.07
CA LEU A 195 -14.05 1.61 9.49
C LEU A 195 -14.35 1.89 8.01
N ALA A 196 -14.73 0.86 7.23
CA ALA A 196 -15.12 1.06 5.83
C ALA A 196 -16.30 2.03 5.70
N GLN A 197 -17.36 1.87 6.54
CA GLN A 197 -18.49 2.78 6.54
C GLN A 197 -18.07 4.20 6.96
N ASN A 198 -17.27 4.33 8.01
CA ASN A 198 -16.76 5.63 8.45
C ASN A 198 -15.96 6.33 7.34
N LEU A 199 -15.06 5.62 6.66
CA LEU A 199 -14.26 6.16 5.54
C LEU A 199 -15.17 6.66 4.41
N ALA A 200 -16.22 5.89 4.05
CA ALA A 200 -17.22 6.31 3.07
C ALA A 200 -17.93 7.59 3.52
N ASP A 201 -18.39 7.66 4.78
CA ASP A 201 -19.08 8.80 5.35
C ASP A 201 -18.20 10.05 5.42
N TRP A 202 -16.91 9.90 5.64
CA TRP A 202 -15.93 11.00 5.67
C TRP A 202 -15.51 11.49 4.29
N GLY A 203 -15.67 10.70 3.23
CA GLY A 203 -15.41 11.18 1.87
C GLY A 203 -14.59 10.27 0.97
N ALA A 204 -14.24 9.05 1.40
CA ALA A 204 -13.57 8.09 0.52
C ALA A 204 -14.51 7.60 -0.59
N ASP A 205 -14.00 7.53 -1.81
CA ASP A 205 -14.73 6.97 -2.96
C ASP A 205 -14.35 5.50 -3.18
N VAL A 206 -13.08 5.16 -2.93
CA VAL A 206 -12.54 3.82 -3.09
C VAL A 206 -11.75 3.41 -1.84
N ILE A 207 -12.04 2.24 -1.30
CA ILE A 207 -11.35 1.66 -0.14
C ILE A 207 -10.77 0.32 -0.56
N VAL A 208 -9.45 0.16 -0.44
CA VAL A 208 -8.72 -1.05 -0.83
C VAL A 208 -8.09 -1.67 0.41
N GLY A 209 -8.64 -2.80 0.84
CA GLY A 209 -8.14 -3.57 1.96
C GLY A 209 -7.01 -4.52 1.57
N THR A 210 -6.07 -4.70 2.49
CA THR A 210 -4.93 -5.62 2.41
C THR A 210 -4.70 -6.27 3.78
N HIS A 211 -3.77 -7.19 3.94
CA HIS A 211 -3.37 -7.93 5.12
C HIS A 211 -3.90 -9.37 5.20
N PRO A 212 -5.18 -9.70 4.90
CA PRO A 212 -5.64 -11.07 5.09
C PRO A 212 -4.91 -12.12 4.24
N HIS A 213 -4.17 -11.74 3.21
CA HIS A 213 -3.48 -12.62 2.26
C HIS A 213 -4.39 -13.58 1.50
N VAL A 214 -5.68 -13.48 1.70
CA VAL A 214 -6.75 -14.20 0.97
C VAL A 214 -7.79 -13.19 0.50
N LEU A 215 -8.58 -13.56 -0.49
CA LEU A 215 -9.66 -12.70 -0.99
C LEU A 215 -10.76 -12.56 0.09
N GLN A 216 -11.23 -11.34 0.27
CA GLN A 216 -12.46 -11.03 0.97
C GLN A 216 -13.43 -10.32 0.01
N ASP A 217 -14.71 -10.26 0.38
CA ASP A 217 -15.75 -9.64 -0.44
C ASP A 217 -15.45 -8.19 -0.81
N ALA A 218 -16.11 -7.76 -1.88
CA ALA A 218 -16.17 -6.37 -2.30
C ALA A 218 -17.62 -5.92 -2.44
N GLN A 219 -17.89 -4.66 -2.07
CA GLN A 219 -19.27 -4.14 -2.10
C GLN A 219 -19.31 -2.63 -2.28
N TRP A 220 -20.48 -2.14 -2.69
CA TRP A 220 -20.81 -0.73 -2.65
C TRP A 220 -21.40 -0.37 -1.30
N LEU A 221 -20.87 0.70 -0.70
CA LEU A 221 -21.42 1.36 0.48
C LEU A 221 -22.19 2.61 0.05
N THR A 222 -23.19 2.98 0.86
CA THR A 222 -23.85 4.27 0.75
C THR A 222 -23.40 5.12 1.92
N ALA A 223 -22.74 6.22 1.64
CA ALA A 223 -22.30 7.19 2.64
C ALA A 223 -23.49 7.98 3.21
N ALA A 224 -23.31 8.63 4.37
CA ALA A 224 -24.33 9.40 5.06
C ALA A 224 -24.91 10.55 4.22
N ASP A 225 -24.14 11.09 3.26
CA ASP A 225 -24.55 12.12 2.32
C ASP A 225 -25.17 11.58 1.02
N GLY A 226 -25.34 10.26 0.91
CA GLY A 226 -25.91 9.57 -0.24
C GLY A 226 -24.93 9.21 -1.36
N ARG A 227 -23.64 9.60 -1.27
CA ARG A 227 -22.61 9.17 -2.22
C ARG A 227 -22.41 7.66 -2.15
N ARG A 228 -21.94 7.09 -3.24
CA ARG A 228 -21.53 5.69 -3.29
C ARG A 228 -20.03 5.58 -3.14
N SER A 229 -19.59 4.69 -2.29
CA SER A 229 -18.19 4.32 -2.08
C SER A 229 -18.00 2.84 -2.35
N PHE A 230 -16.92 2.46 -3.02
CA PHE A 230 -16.60 1.06 -3.28
C PHE A 230 -15.55 0.57 -2.29
N VAL A 231 -15.78 -0.59 -1.67
CA VAL A 231 -14.79 -1.25 -0.82
C VAL A 231 -14.49 -2.66 -1.34
N ALA A 232 -13.19 -2.96 -1.52
CA ALA A 232 -12.67 -4.32 -1.62
C ALA A 232 -11.98 -4.62 -0.28
N PHE A 233 -12.53 -5.52 0.54
CA PHE A 233 -12.00 -5.76 1.89
C PHE A 233 -10.63 -6.44 1.90
N SER A 234 -10.35 -7.31 0.92
CA SER A 234 -9.00 -7.79 0.63
C SER A 234 -8.90 -8.29 -0.81
N LEU A 235 -7.85 -7.88 -1.50
CA LEU A 235 -7.52 -8.37 -2.85
C LEU A 235 -6.64 -9.63 -2.83
N GLY A 236 -6.29 -10.17 -1.65
CA GLY A 236 -5.37 -11.30 -1.53
C GLY A 236 -3.92 -10.93 -1.85
N ASN A 237 -3.12 -11.92 -2.17
CA ASN A 237 -1.71 -11.73 -2.51
C ASN A 237 -1.53 -11.36 -3.98
N PHE A 238 -0.68 -10.35 -4.24
CA PHE A 238 -0.19 -10.06 -5.58
C PHE A 238 1.12 -10.81 -5.89
N LEU A 239 2.12 -10.68 -5.02
CA LEU A 239 3.41 -11.38 -5.12
C LEU A 239 3.79 -11.94 -3.75
N SER A 240 3.76 -13.25 -3.59
CA SER A 240 4.05 -13.95 -2.34
C SER A 240 4.68 -15.31 -2.60
N THR A 241 5.21 -15.95 -1.57
CA THR A 241 5.61 -17.36 -1.56
C THR A 241 4.82 -18.17 -0.51
N GLN A 242 3.72 -17.64 -0.05
CA GLN A 242 2.75 -18.42 0.70
C GLN A 242 2.20 -19.52 -0.20
N SER A 243 1.84 -20.68 0.36
CA SER A 243 1.63 -21.90 -0.42
C SER A 243 0.25 -22.54 -0.25
N ARG A 244 -0.60 -22.02 0.63
CA ARG A 244 -1.97 -22.51 0.74
C ARG A 244 -2.76 -22.13 -0.51
N PRO A 245 -3.67 -22.98 -1.00
CA PRO A 245 -4.41 -22.71 -2.23
C PRO A 245 -5.16 -21.36 -2.25
N ASP A 246 -5.75 -20.99 -1.12
CA ASP A 246 -6.48 -19.72 -0.94
C ASP A 246 -5.55 -18.48 -0.93
N GLN A 247 -4.29 -18.64 -0.54
CA GLN A 247 -3.25 -17.60 -0.60
C GLN A 247 -2.61 -17.43 -1.98
N LEU A 248 -2.83 -18.39 -2.89
CA LEU A 248 -2.31 -18.34 -4.27
C LEU A 248 -3.24 -17.57 -5.21
N VAL A 249 -4.42 -17.17 -4.74
CA VAL A 249 -5.41 -16.44 -5.52
C VAL A 249 -5.44 -14.99 -5.04
N GLY A 250 -5.14 -14.08 -5.94
CA GLY A 250 -5.30 -12.64 -5.75
C GLY A 250 -6.24 -12.05 -6.80
N ALA A 251 -6.67 -10.82 -6.59
CA ALA A 251 -7.49 -10.07 -7.53
C ALA A 251 -6.85 -8.75 -7.90
N ILE A 252 -7.16 -8.28 -9.10
CA ILE A 252 -6.88 -6.93 -9.56
C ILE A 252 -8.22 -6.22 -9.65
N LEU A 253 -8.31 -5.07 -9.01
CA LEU A 253 -9.46 -4.19 -9.09
C LEU A 253 -9.19 -3.13 -10.16
N THR A 254 -10.01 -3.11 -11.21
CA THR A 254 -10.01 -2.03 -12.21
C THR A 254 -11.27 -1.20 -12.02
N LEU A 255 -11.10 0.11 -11.90
CA LEU A 255 -12.19 1.08 -11.73
C LEU A 255 -12.10 2.15 -12.81
N GLN A 256 -13.25 2.55 -13.33
CA GLN A 256 -13.38 3.73 -14.16
C GLN A 256 -13.97 4.86 -13.32
N LEU A 257 -13.18 5.92 -13.13
CA LEU A 257 -13.61 7.13 -12.43
C LEU A 257 -14.25 8.09 -13.45
N GLN A 258 -15.49 8.54 -13.17
CA GLN A 258 -16.27 9.44 -14.04
C GLN A 258 -16.92 10.58 -13.25
#